data_4ca2df4ca43b7d82d4b6813378a66684
#
_entry.id   4ca2df4ca43b7d82d4b6813378a66684
#
_cell.length_a   1.000
_cell.length_b   1.000
_cell.length_c   1.000
_cell.angle_alpha   90.00
_cell.angle_beta   90.00
_cell.angle_gamma   90.00
#
_symmetry.space_group_name_H-M   'P 1'
#
loop_
_entity.id
_entity.type
_entity.pdbx_description
1 polymer ?
#
loop_
_entity_poly.entity_id
_entity_poly.type
_entity_poly.pdbx_seq_one_letter_code
_entity_poly.pdbx_strand_id
1 'polypeptide(L)' 'MILSDHIASLIEEMLKEGGGSAEVKRNDLAAKIGCVPSQINYVITSRFTPEKGYVIESRR' A
#
# COMPACT_ATOMS: atom_id res chain seq x y z
N MET A 1 2.90 12.66 12.31
CA MET A 1 3.00 11.50 11.41
C MET A 1 2.70 11.90 9.98
N ILE A 2 3.50 11.45 9.03
CA ILE A 2 3.30 11.76 7.61
C ILE A 2 2.29 10.77 7.03
N LEU A 3 1.43 11.25 6.13
CA LEU A 3 0.42 10.40 5.49
C LEU A 3 1.02 9.17 4.81
N SER A 4 2.15 9.33 4.13
CA SER A 4 2.80 8.21 3.46
C SER A 4 3.27 7.13 4.45
N ASP A 5 3.68 7.53 5.66
CA ASP A 5 4.06 6.56 6.69
C ASP A 5 2.84 5.77 7.18
N HIS A 6 1.71 6.44 7.30
CA HIS A 6 0.47 5.78 7.70
C HIS A 6 0.02 4.77 6.65
N ILE A 7 0.08 5.14 5.39
CA ILE A 7 -0.25 4.24 4.29
C ILE A 7 0.69 3.05 4.27
N ALA A 8 1.99 3.29 4.43
CA ALA A 8 2.98 2.23 4.44
C ALA A 8 2.74 1.24 5.57
N SER A 9 2.39 1.73 6.75
CA SER A 9 2.07 0.88 7.90
C SER A 9 0.91 -0.07 7.61
N LEU A 10 -0.14 0.45 7.00
CA LEU A 10 -1.30 -0.36 6.66
C LEU A 10 -0.95 -1.44 5.63
N ILE A 11 -0.17 -1.08 4.62
CA ILE A 11 0.24 -2.03 3.60
C ILE A 11 1.16 -3.10 4.21
N GLU A 12 2.05 -2.71 5.11
CA GLU A 12 2.91 -3.67 5.80
C GLU A 12 2.12 -4.71 6.57
N GLU A 13 1.07 -4.29 7.27
CA GLU A 13 0.21 -5.23 7.98
C GLU A 13 -0.48 -6.20 7.03
N MET A 14 -0.95 -5.69 5.90
CA MET A 14 -1.57 -6.54 4.89
C MET A 14 -0.58 -7.57 4.34
N LEU A 15 0.67 -7.15 4.14
CA LEU A 15 1.71 -8.05 3.65
C LEU A 15 2.06 -9.12 4.68
N LYS A 16 2.10 -8.76 5.96
CA LYS A 16 2.35 -9.73 7.02
C LYS A 16 1.27 -10.80 7.08
N GLU A 17 0.02 -10.37 6.99
CA GLU A 17 -1.10 -11.30 7.01
C GLU A 17 -1.14 -12.18 5.75
N GLY A 18 -0.66 -11.65 4.63
CA GLY A 18 -0.65 -12.37 3.37
C GLY A 18 0.62 -13.14 3.08
N GLY A 19 1.53 -13.23 4.04
CA GLY A 19 2.77 -13.98 3.85
C GLY A 19 3.72 -13.35 2.84
N GLY A 20 3.70 -12.03 2.71
CA GLY A 20 4.55 -11.30 1.78
C GLY A 20 3.85 -10.83 0.52
N SER A 21 2.54 -11.08 0.40
CA SER A 21 1.75 -10.60 -0.72
C SER A 21 0.48 -9.90 -0.23
N ALA A 22 0.00 -8.94 -0.99
CA ALA A 22 -1.20 -8.20 -0.65
C ALA A 22 -1.91 -7.68 -1.89
N GLU A 23 -3.24 -7.63 -1.84
CA GLU A 23 -4.05 -6.99 -2.88
C GLU A 23 -4.51 -5.65 -2.34
N VAL A 24 -4.15 -4.58 -3.03
CA VAL A 24 -4.48 -3.22 -2.63
C VAL A 24 -5.47 -2.61 -3.61
N LYS A 25 -6.65 -2.28 -3.14
CA LYS A 25 -7.65 -1.54 -3.93
C LYS A 25 -7.44 -0.07 -3.64
N ARG A 26 -6.81 0.62 -4.56
CA ARG A 26 -6.38 2.00 -4.35
C ARG A 26 -7.52 2.95 -4.00
N ASN A 27 -8.62 2.88 -4.73
CA ASN A 27 -9.75 3.77 -4.48
C ASN A 27 -10.36 3.52 -3.11
N ASP A 28 -10.56 2.25 -2.75
CA ASP A 28 -11.14 1.89 -1.47
C ASP A 28 -10.24 2.29 -0.31
N LEU A 29 -8.96 2.00 -0.43
CA LEU A 29 -7.99 2.34 0.61
C LEU A 29 -7.85 3.85 0.76
N ALA A 30 -7.81 4.58 -0.35
CA ALA A 30 -7.72 6.03 -0.31
C ALA A 30 -8.93 6.66 0.37
N ALA A 31 -10.12 6.16 0.06
CA ALA A 31 -11.35 6.65 0.69
C ALA A 31 -11.35 6.35 2.19
N LYS A 32 -10.87 5.19 2.58
CA LYS A 32 -10.80 4.77 3.98
C LYS A 32 -9.84 5.64 4.78
N ILE A 33 -8.72 6.00 4.20
CA ILE A 33 -7.68 6.80 4.86
C ILE A 33 -7.99 8.30 4.74
N GLY A 34 -8.69 8.71 3.70
CA GLY A 34 -8.98 10.10 3.43
C GLY A 34 -7.92 10.78 2.56
N CYS A 35 -7.37 10.04 1.61
CA CYS A 35 -6.39 10.59 0.67
C CYS A 35 -6.80 10.26 -0.76
N VAL A 36 -5.96 10.62 -1.73
CA VAL A 36 -6.21 10.33 -3.14
C VAL A 36 -5.52 9.03 -3.55
N PRO A 37 -6.08 8.28 -4.53
CA PRO A 37 -5.50 7.01 -4.95
C PRO A 37 -4.06 7.12 -5.46
N SER A 38 -3.68 8.24 -6.05
CA SER A 38 -2.31 8.43 -6.51
C SER A 38 -1.31 8.40 -5.37
N GLN A 39 -1.71 8.82 -4.18
CA GLN A 39 -0.86 8.77 -3.00
C GLN A 39 -0.57 7.32 -2.61
N ILE A 40 -1.58 6.45 -2.69
CA ILE A 40 -1.39 5.03 -2.43
C ILE A 40 -0.38 4.44 -3.42
N ASN A 41 -0.55 4.75 -4.71
CA ASN A 41 0.36 4.25 -5.74
C ASN A 41 1.79 4.74 -5.51
N TYR A 42 1.95 5.99 -5.10
CA TYR A 42 3.26 6.55 -4.80
C TYR A 42 3.97 5.76 -3.69
N VAL A 43 3.26 5.45 -2.63
CA VAL A 43 3.82 4.68 -1.51
C VAL A 43 4.22 3.29 -1.97
N ILE A 44 3.36 2.62 -2.74
CA ILE A 44 3.65 1.28 -3.24
C ILE A 44 4.92 1.28 -4.10
N THR A 45 5.04 2.22 -5.02
CA THR A 45 6.17 2.24 -5.95
C THR A 45 7.47 2.69 -5.29
N SER A 46 7.40 3.48 -4.22
CA SER A 46 8.59 4.00 -3.57
C SER A 46 9.08 3.16 -2.38
N ARG A 47 8.16 2.50 -1.66
CA ARG A 47 8.51 1.76 -0.46
C ARG A 47 8.41 0.25 -0.59
N PHE A 48 7.55 -0.23 -1.47
CA PHE A 48 7.30 -1.66 -1.64
C PHE A 48 7.65 -2.11 -3.04
N THR A 49 8.92 -1.99 -3.38
CA THR A 49 9.42 -2.39 -4.70
C THR A 49 9.58 -3.91 -4.76
N PRO A 50 9.46 -4.52 -5.95
CA PRO A 50 9.66 -5.96 -6.10
C PRO A 50 11.04 -6.43 -5.65
N GLU A 51 12.03 -5.56 -5.70
CA GLU A 51 13.38 -5.87 -5.27
C GLU A 51 13.47 -6.28 -3.80
N LYS A 52 12.52 -5.80 -2.99
CA LYS A 52 12.48 -6.11 -1.56
C LYS A 52 11.74 -7.42 -1.27
N GLY A 53 11.24 -8.09 -2.30
CA GLY A 53 10.57 -9.37 -2.15
C GLY A 53 9.07 -9.29 -1.89
N TYR A 54 8.50 -8.09 -1.95
CA TYR A 54 7.06 -7.91 -1.75
C TYR A 54 6.30 -8.14 -3.05
N VAL A 55 5.10 -8.72 -2.94
CA VAL A 55 4.20 -8.90 -4.07
C VAL A 55 2.92 -8.11 -3.77
N ILE A 56 2.73 -7.01 -4.47
CA ILE A 56 1.55 -6.18 -4.27
C ILE A 56 0.75 -6.11 -5.56
N GLU A 57 -0.50 -6.57 -5.52
CA GLU A 57 -1.43 -6.40 -6.61
C GLU A 57 -2.21 -5.12 -6.38
N SER A 58 -1.92 -4.11 -7.19
CA SER A 58 -2.58 -2.81 -7.09
C SER A 58 -3.76 -2.78 -8.05
N ARG A 59 -4.97 -2.61 -7.52
CA ARG A 59 -6.20 -2.52 -8.29
C ARG A 59 -6.91 -1.20 -7.99
N ARG A 60 -7.88 -0.85 -8.82
CA ARG A 60 -8.66 0.37 -8.61
C ARG A 60 -9.68 0.24 -7.49
#